data_b8349cc6b818c99cacd5acd4f89f7bd1
#
_entry.id   b8349cc6b818c99cacd5acd4f89f7bd1
#
_cell.length_a   1.000
_cell.length_b   1.000
_cell.length_c   1.000
_cell.angle_alpha   90.00
_cell.angle_beta   90.00
_cell.angle_gamma   90.00
#
_symmetry.space_group_name_H-M   'P 1'
#
loop_
_entity.id
_entity.type
_entity.pdbx_description
1 polymer ?
#
loop_
_entity_poly.entity_id
_entity_poly.type
_entity_poly.pdbx_seq_one_letter_code
_entity_poly.pdbx_strand_id
1 'polypeptide(L)'
;KCIDSKSITCGLGTIIRKAAGAAKDGGSMDEIVALVENLASRTRIFATLDTLENLKKGGRIGGAKAMLGTMLQFKPCLDLSSGEVVEAGRQRTRKKSLNWLIEVLESEGEISELSIIHGDAPDVEEFATLISDIVPRDQIRINQLGAVIGTHGGPRVLGVTYLVQ
;
A
#
# COMPACT_ATOMS: atom_id res chain seq x y z
N LYS A 1 14.03 -14.30 16.18
CA LYS A 1 14.55 -14.05 14.83
C LYS A 1 14.01 -12.70 14.34
N CYS A 2 14.84 -11.87 13.72
CA CYS A 2 14.42 -10.63 13.07
C CYS A 2 14.28 -10.90 11.57
N ILE A 3 13.17 -10.46 10.96
CA ILE A 3 12.88 -10.64 9.54
C ILE A 3 12.49 -9.27 8.99
N ASP A 4 13.10 -8.87 7.88
CA ASP A 4 12.68 -7.69 7.15
C ASP A 4 11.45 -8.03 6.28
N SER A 5 10.32 -7.45 6.65
CA SER A 5 9.06 -7.66 5.92
C SER A 5 8.99 -6.92 4.59
N LYS A 6 9.91 -5.97 4.34
CA LYS A 6 9.86 -5.04 3.20
C LYS A 6 8.50 -4.34 3.03
N SER A 7 7.75 -4.22 4.12
CA SER A 7 6.37 -3.76 4.10
C SER A 7 6.11 -2.72 5.18
N ILE A 8 5.10 -1.90 4.96
CA ILE A 8 4.64 -0.85 5.86
C ILE A 8 3.11 -0.94 6.02
N THR A 9 2.56 -0.13 6.92
CA THR A 9 1.11 0.04 7.11
C THR A 9 0.34 -1.28 7.29
N CYS A 10 -0.79 -1.43 6.61
CA CYS A 10 -1.63 -2.63 6.70
C CYS A 10 -0.98 -3.87 6.07
N GLY A 11 -0.04 -3.71 5.13
CA GLY A 11 0.74 -4.83 4.60
C GLY A 11 1.56 -5.50 5.71
N LEU A 12 2.34 -4.72 6.45
CA LEU A 12 3.05 -5.21 7.65
C LEU A 12 2.07 -5.74 8.71
N GLY A 13 0.96 -5.03 8.94
CA GLY A 13 -0.07 -5.44 9.90
C GLY A 13 -0.67 -6.80 9.56
N THR A 14 -0.91 -7.10 8.28
CA THR A 14 -1.41 -8.39 7.82
C THR A 14 -0.40 -9.51 8.08
N ILE A 15 0.88 -9.29 7.78
CA ILE A 15 1.95 -10.25 8.05
C ILE A 15 2.02 -10.59 9.55
N ILE A 16 2.04 -9.55 10.41
CA ILE A 16 2.11 -9.72 11.87
C ILE A 16 0.89 -10.48 12.39
N ARG A 17 -0.31 -10.13 11.94
CA ARG A 17 -1.55 -10.76 12.39
C ARG A 17 -1.62 -12.24 12.03
N LYS A 18 -1.18 -12.60 10.80
CA LYS A 18 -1.11 -14.00 10.37
C LYS A 18 -0.04 -14.79 11.13
N ALA A 19 1.12 -14.19 11.38
CA ALA A 19 2.17 -14.80 12.20
C ALA A 19 1.70 -15.03 13.65
N ALA A 20 1.03 -14.06 14.25
CA ALA A 20 0.47 -14.19 15.59
C ALA A 20 -0.64 -15.27 15.66
N GLY A 21 -1.46 -15.39 14.62
CA GLY A 21 -2.44 -16.48 14.50
C GLY A 21 -1.76 -17.84 14.49
N ALA A 22 -0.77 -18.04 13.61
CA ALA A 22 -0.01 -19.29 13.55
C ALA A 22 0.66 -19.65 14.88
N ALA A 23 1.23 -18.66 15.57
CA ALA A 23 1.82 -18.87 16.90
C ALA A 23 0.77 -19.31 17.94
N LYS A 24 -0.42 -18.69 17.93
CA LYS A 24 -1.54 -19.05 18.81
C LYS A 24 -2.04 -20.47 18.56
N ASP A 25 -2.00 -20.90 17.30
CA ASP A 25 -2.42 -22.23 16.88
C ASP A 25 -1.32 -23.30 17.13
N GLY A 26 -0.22 -22.93 17.77
CA GLY A 26 0.86 -23.84 18.17
C GLY A 26 1.95 -24.06 17.12
N GLY A 27 1.99 -23.25 16.08
CA GLY A 27 3.05 -23.31 15.07
C GLY A 27 4.45 -23.11 15.65
N SER A 28 5.40 -23.88 15.17
CA SER A 28 6.81 -23.76 15.55
C SER A 28 7.45 -22.47 15.04
N MET A 29 8.57 -22.08 15.61
CA MET A 29 9.32 -20.89 15.17
C MET A 29 9.69 -20.98 13.67
N ASP A 30 10.09 -22.14 13.18
CA ASP A 30 10.53 -22.30 11.79
C ASP A 30 9.33 -22.20 10.83
N GLU A 31 8.19 -22.77 11.19
CA GLU A 31 6.96 -22.63 10.41
C GLU A 31 6.47 -21.17 10.35
N ILE A 32 6.53 -20.46 11.48
CA ILE A 32 6.14 -19.04 11.53
C ILE A 32 7.11 -18.19 10.71
N VAL A 33 8.41 -18.47 10.75
CA VAL A 33 9.40 -17.77 9.93
C VAL A 33 9.12 -18.00 8.44
N ALA A 34 8.93 -19.24 8.02
CA ALA A 34 8.61 -19.57 6.63
C ALA A 34 7.31 -18.88 6.17
N LEU A 35 6.28 -18.86 7.02
CA LEU A 35 5.03 -18.14 6.76
C LEU A 35 5.28 -16.63 6.54
N VAL A 36 6.05 -15.99 7.42
CA VAL A 36 6.34 -14.55 7.33
C VAL A 36 7.12 -14.22 6.05
N GLU A 37 8.14 -15.01 5.71
CA GLU A 37 8.93 -14.82 4.48
C GLU A 37 8.07 -15.01 3.24
N ASN A 38 7.18 -16.00 3.21
CA ASN A 38 6.21 -16.19 2.12
C ASN A 38 5.23 -15.02 2.01
N LEU A 39 4.63 -14.58 3.12
CA LEU A 39 3.71 -13.44 3.12
C LEU A 39 4.40 -12.15 2.66
N ALA A 40 5.64 -11.90 3.12
CA ALA A 40 6.40 -10.72 2.72
C ALA A 40 6.62 -10.67 1.20
N SER A 41 6.95 -11.80 0.58
CA SER A 41 7.17 -11.89 -0.88
C SER A 41 5.91 -11.64 -1.70
N ARG A 42 4.74 -11.91 -1.14
CA ARG A 42 3.43 -11.78 -1.79
C ARG A 42 2.68 -10.50 -1.44
N THR A 43 3.18 -9.72 -0.49
CA THR A 43 2.55 -8.45 -0.13
C THR A 43 2.79 -7.41 -1.21
N ARG A 44 1.73 -6.72 -1.62
CA ARG A 44 1.76 -5.59 -2.56
C ARG A 44 1.29 -4.33 -1.87
N ILE A 45 1.91 -3.21 -2.21
CA ILE A 45 1.58 -1.88 -1.70
C ILE A 45 1.67 -0.87 -2.82
N PHE A 46 0.55 -0.27 -3.18
CA PHE A 46 0.50 0.82 -4.14
C PHE A 46 -0.18 2.04 -3.53
N ALA A 47 0.26 3.23 -3.91
CA ALA A 47 -0.32 4.45 -3.41
C ALA A 47 -0.29 5.58 -4.46
N THR A 48 -1.27 6.49 -4.35
CA THR A 48 -1.26 7.76 -5.06
C THR A 48 -1.22 8.91 -4.07
N LEU A 49 -0.43 9.92 -4.41
CA LEU A 49 -0.21 11.10 -3.58
C LEU A 49 -0.67 12.36 -4.31
N ASP A 50 -0.94 13.41 -3.56
CA ASP A 50 -1.18 14.74 -4.15
C ASP A 50 0.12 15.40 -4.60
N THR A 51 1.25 15.12 -3.91
CA THR A 51 2.57 15.71 -4.19
C THR A 51 3.69 14.82 -3.63
N LEU A 52 4.90 14.97 -4.15
CA LEU A 52 6.12 14.33 -3.63
C LEU A 52 6.82 15.15 -2.53
N GLU A 53 6.34 16.35 -2.22
CA GLU A 53 7.02 17.28 -1.29
C GLU A 53 7.29 16.66 0.09
N ASN A 54 6.33 15.91 0.62
CA ASN A 54 6.47 15.29 1.94
C ASN A 54 7.50 14.15 1.92
N LEU A 55 7.52 13.32 0.88
CA LEU A 55 8.55 12.29 0.68
C LEU A 55 9.93 12.90 0.53
N LYS A 56 10.04 14.02 -0.22
CA LYS A 56 11.29 14.76 -0.41
C LYS A 56 11.80 15.33 0.91
N LYS A 57 10.95 16.07 1.64
CA LYS A 57 11.28 16.66 2.94
C LYS A 57 11.68 15.62 3.97
N GLY A 58 10.98 14.48 3.97
CA GLY A 58 11.24 13.36 4.87
C GLY A 58 12.43 12.48 4.46
N GLY A 59 13.09 12.74 3.32
CA GLY A 59 14.19 11.95 2.81
C GLY A 59 13.84 10.52 2.38
N ARG A 60 12.55 10.22 2.16
CA ARG A 60 12.03 8.90 1.76
C ARG A 60 11.57 8.86 0.30
N ILE A 61 12.09 9.78 -0.52
CA ILE A 61 11.72 9.89 -1.94
C ILE A 61 12.15 8.68 -2.79
N GLY A 62 13.20 7.95 -2.39
CA GLY A 62 13.66 6.74 -3.07
C GLY A 62 13.81 6.89 -4.59
N GLY A 63 13.38 5.86 -5.31
CA GLY A 63 13.38 5.84 -6.77
C GLY A 63 12.44 6.84 -7.44
N ALA A 64 11.47 7.40 -6.71
CA ALA A 64 10.60 8.47 -7.22
C ALA A 64 11.34 9.84 -7.35
N LYS A 65 12.62 9.93 -6.97
CA LYS A 65 13.42 11.14 -7.11
C LYS A 65 13.48 11.65 -8.57
N ALA A 66 13.43 10.76 -9.55
CA ALA A 66 13.40 11.12 -10.97
C ALA A 66 12.12 11.89 -11.38
N MET A 67 11.06 11.81 -10.58
CA MET A 67 9.83 12.57 -10.80
C MET A 67 9.96 14.05 -10.37
N LEU A 68 10.99 14.39 -9.57
CA LEU A 68 11.25 15.77 -9.17
C LEU A 68 11.76 16.58 -10.37
N GLY A 69 11.26 17.78 -10.51
CA GLY A 69 11.73 18.70 -11.57
C GLY A 69 10.85 18.69 -12.83
N THR A 70 9.81 17.88 -12.91
CA THR A 70 8.81 18.05 -13.96
C THR A 70 7.90 19.22 -13.58
N MET A 71 7.82 20.23 -14.45
CA MET A 71 7.02 21.46 -14.21
C MET A 71 5.49 21.22 -14.21
N LEU A 72 5.02 20.05 -14.60
CA LEU A 72 3.58 19.75 -14.62
C LEU A 72 3.11 19.24 -13.26
N GLN A 73 2.01 19.81 -12.78
CA GLN A 73 1.27 19.26 -11.66
C GLN A 73 0.71 17.88 -12.05
N PHE A 74 1.19 16.84 -11.38
CA PHE A 74 0.71 15.47 -11.53
C PHE A 74 0.48 14.83 -10.17
N LYS A 75 -0.27 13.75 -10.16
CA LYS A 75 -0.49 12.88 -9.00
C LYS A 75 0.48 11.70 -9.11
N PRO A 76 1.50 11.60 -8.23
CA PRO A 76 2.43 10.48 -8.23
C PRO A 76 1.70 9.17 -7.92
N CYS A 77 2.02 8.14 -8.68
CA CYS A 77 1.60 6.77 -8.46
C CYS A 77 2.86 5.96 -8.12
N LEU A 78 2.84 5.31 -6.98
CA LEU A 78 4.02 4.69 -6.37
C LEU A 78 3.78 3.21 -6.10
N ASP A 79 4.81 2.41 -6.31
CA ASP A 79 4.93 1.04 -5.83
C ASP A 79 5.91 1.00 -4.64
N LEU A 80 5.49 0.39 -3.55
CA LEU A 80 6.27 0.20 -2.33
C LEU A 80 6.46 -1.28 -1.99
N SER A 81 6.09 -2.19 -2.89
CA SER A 81 6.10 -3.64 -2.65
C SER A 81 7.49 -4.22 -2.45
N SER A 82 8.53 -3.55 -2.95
CA SER A 82 9.93 -3.95 -2.77
C SER A 82 10.54 -3.54 -1.42
N GLY A 83 9.83 -2.73 -0.63
CA GLY A 83 10.35 -2.05 0.56
C GLY A 83 10.96 -0.68 0.27
N GLU A 84 10.99 -0.27 -0.98
CA GLU A 84 11.46 1.04 -1.42
C GLU A 84 10.36 1.81 -2.15
N VAL A 85 10.45 3.13 -2.17
CA VAL A 85 9.54 3.97 -2.95
C VAL A 85 9.99 3.99 -4.39
N VAL A 86 9.19 3.41 -5.28
CA VAL A 86 9.45 3.34 -6.72
C VAL A 86 8.36 4.07 -7.49
N GLU A 87 8.73 4.78 -8.56
CA GLU A 87 7.77 5.37 -9.49
C GLU A 87 7.05 4.25 -10.25
N ALA A 88 5.70 4.24 -10.17
CA ALA A 88 4.83 3.32 -10.92
C ALA A 88 3.94 4.03 -11.95
N GLY A 89 3.88 5.35 -11.91
CA GLY A 89 3.14 6.14 -12.88
C GLY A 89 2.94 7.59 -12.46
N ARG A 90 2.31 8.35 -13.37
CA ARG A 90 1.97 9.77 -13.17
C ARG A 90 0.60 10.04 -13.75
N GLN A 91 -0.30 10.57 -12.95
CA GLN A 91 -1.65 10.92 -13.40
C GLN A 91 -1.87 12.43 -13.30
N ARG A 92 -2.65 12.98 -14.20
CA ARG A 92 -2.89 14.45 -14.22
C ARG A 92 -3.95 14.90 -13.22
N THR A 93 -4.86 14.01 -12.84
CA THR A 93 -5.97 14.34 -11.94
C THR A 93 -6.13 13.29 -10.85
N ARG A 94 -6.74 13.67 -9.74
CA ARG A 94 -7.09 12.76 -8.65
C ARG A 94 -7.91 11.58 -9.14
N LYS A 95 -8.95 11.81 -9.92
CA LYS A 95 -9.79 10.75 -10.49
C LYS A 95 -8.98 9.74 -11.29
N LYS A 96 -8.06 10.20 -12.15
CA LYS A 96 -7.19 9.30 -12.92
C LYS A 96 -6.23 8.52 -12.04
N SER A 97 -5.75 9.10 -10.94
CA SER A 97 -4.87 8.37 -10.03
C SER A 97 -5.59 7.32 -9.20
N LEU A 98 -6.87 7.53 -8.89
CA LEU A 98 -7.70 6.48 -8.27
C LEU A 98 -8.03 5.37 -9.27
N ASN A 99 -8.37 5.71 -10.51
CA ASN A 99 -8.59 4.71 -11.57
C ASN A 99 -7.34 3.87 -11.82
N TRP A 100 -6.15 4.47 -11.76
CA TRP A 100 -4.91 3.71 -11.85
C TRP A 100 -4.77 2.66 -10.74
N LEU A 101 -5.17 2.96 -9.50
CA LEU A 101 -5.20 1.96 -8.43
C LEU A 101 -6.21 0.83 -8.71
N ILE A 102 -7.34 1.14 -9.34
CA ILE A 102 -8.33 0.13 -9.78
C ILE A 102 -7.69 -0.77 -10.84
N GLU A 103 -7.08 -0.18 -11.89
CA GLU A 103 -6.38 -0.91 -12.95
C GLU A 103 -5.28 -1.83 -12.38
N VAL A 104 -4.53 -1.38 -11.36
CA VAL A 104 -3.55 -2.21 -10.66
C VAL A 104 -4.23 -3.41 -10.01
N LEU A 105 -5.32 -3.22 -9.28
CA LEU A 105 -6.05 -4.33 -8.64
C LEU A 105 -6.64 -5.30 -9.68
N GLU A 106 -7.19 -4.80 -10.78
CA GLU A 106 -7.76 -5.61 -11.87
C GLU A 106 -6.70 -6.41 -12.62
N SER A 107 -5.46 -5.90 -12.70
CA SER A 107 -4.35 -6.56 -13.38
C SER A 107 -3.74 -7.71 -12.58
N GLU A 108 -3.95 -7.72 -11.28
CA GLU A 108 -3.54 -8.82 -10.42
C GLU A 108 -4.51 -10.00 -10.60
N GLY A 109 -4.03 -11.19 -10.34
CA GLY A 109 -4.90 -12.36 -10.30
C GLY A 109 -5.77 -12.39 -9.04
N GLU A 110 -5.86 -13.54 -8.42
CA GLU A 110 -6.57 -13.68 -7.15
C GLU A 110 -5.82 -12.95 -6.03
N ILE A 111 -6.49 -12.01 -5.39
CA ILE A 111 -5.96 -11.21 -4.27
C ILE A 111 -6.73 -11.50 -2.99
N SER A 112 -6.07 -11.29 -1.86
CA SER A 112 -6.67 -11.45 -0.53
C SER A 112 -6.16 -10.38 0.43
N GLU A 113 -6.82 -10.25 1.61
CA GLU A 113 -6.41 -9.33 2.68
C GLU A 113 -6.34 -7.87 2.23
N LEU A 114 -7.22 -7.46 1.30
CA LEU A 114 -7.23 -6.09 0.78
C LEU A 114 -7.53 -5.07 1.88
N SER A 115 -6.65 -4.09 1.97
CA SER A 115 -6.84 -2.93 2.84
C SER A 115 -6.62 -1.65 2.05
N ILE A 116 -7.53 -0.70 2.20
CA ILE A 116 -7.34 0.69 1.78
C ILE A 116 -6.67 1.43 2.94
N ILE A 117 -5.64 2.20 2.61
CA ILE A 117 -4.92 3.07 3.54
C ILE A 117 -5.03 4.51 3.07
N HIS A 118 -5.30 5.45 3.97
CA HIS A 118 -5.48 6.84 3.57
C HIS A 118 -4.99 7.84 4.62
N GLY A 119 -4.56 9.03 4.15
CA GLY A 119 -4.21 10.16 4.98
C GLY A 119 -5.30 11.23 4.91
N ASP A 120 -6.43 10.98 5.54
CA ASP A 120 -7.59 11.87 5.53
C ASP A 120 -8.11 12.19 4.11
N ALA A 121 -8.20 11.15 3.28
CA ALA A 121 -8.70 11.27 1.91
C ALA A 121 -10.24 11.31 1.91
N PRO A 122 -10.86 12.40 1.41
CA PRO A 122 -12.31 12.57 1.44
C PRO A 122 -13.06 11.61 0.51
N ASP A 123 -12.35 11.05 -0.45
CA ASP A 123 -12.86 10.15 -1.49
C ASP A 123 -12.65 8.64 -1.16
N VAL A 124 -12.28 8.31 0.07
CA VAL A 124 -11.96 6.93 0.47
C VAL A 124 -13.17 5.99 0.37
N GLU A 125 -14.35 6.42 0.78
CA GLU A 125 -15.57 5.59 0.71
C GLU A 125 -16.07 5.43 -0.74
N GLU A 126 -15.95 6.46 -1.56
CA GLU A 126 -16.22 6.38 -2.99
C GLU A 126 -15.27 5.37 -3.65
N PHE A 127 -13.99 5.45 -3.35
CA PHE A 127 -13.00 4.50 -3.86
C PHE A 127 -13.29 3.05 -3.42
N ALA A 128 -13.65 2.84 -2.15
CA ALA A 128 -14.02 1.52 -1.64
C ALA A 128 -15.25 0.94 -2.36
N THR A 129 -16.19 1.79 -2.73
CA THR A 129 -17.36 1.40 -3.52
C THR A 129 -16.96 1.01 -4.95
N LEU A 130 -16.07 1.77 -5.59
CA LEU A 130 -15.61 1.50 -6.95
C LEU A 130 -14.87 0.15 -7.09
N ILE A 131 -14.18 -0.31 -6.05
CA ILE A 131 -13.45 -1.58 -6.08
C ILE A 131 -14.26 -2.77 -5.51
N SER A 132 -15.52 -2.57 -5.16
CA SER A 132 -16.36 -3.62 -4.57
C SER A 132 -16.71 -4.76 -5.53
N ASP A 133 -16.57 -4.53 -6.84
CA ASP A 133 -16.71 -5.56 -7.86
C ASP A 133 -15.45 -6.48 -7.96
N ILE A 134 -14.29 -6.00 -7.47
CA ILE A 134 -13.04 -6.78 -7.43
C ILE A 134 -12.97 -7.60 -6.14
N VAL A 135 -13.26 -6.96 -5.00
CA VAL A 135 -13.28 -7.60 -3.67
C VAL A 135 -14.54 -7.15 -2.93
N PRO A 136 -15.36 -8.07 -2.41
CA PRO A 136 -16.58 -7.71 -1.69
C PRO A 136 -16.33 -6.67 -0.59
N ARG A 137 -17.25 -5.70 -0.47
CA ARG A 137 -17.08 -4.54 0.42
C ARG A 137 -16.82 -4.92 1.88
N ASP A 138 -17.42 -6.00 2.37
CA ASP A 138 -17.26 -6.52 3.72
C ASP A 138 -15.87 -7.15 3.97
N GLN A 139 -15.13 -7.47 2.92
CA GLN A 139 -13.77 -7.98 2.97
C GLN A 139 -12.70 -6.86 2.81
N ILE A 140 -13.12 -5.65 2.47
CA ILE A 140 -12.24 -4.49 2.34
C ILE A 140 -12.09 -3.80 3.70
N ARG A 141 -10.85 -3.72 4.20
CA ARG A 141 -10.54 -2.94 5.41
C ARG A 141 -10.15 -1.53 5.02
N ILE A 142 -10.68 -0.53 5.71
CA ILE A 142 -10.28 0.87 5.54
C ILE A 142 -9.54 1.32 6.81
N ASN A 143 -8.35 1.88 6.64
CA ASN A 143 -7.49 2.28 7.74
C ASN A 143 -6.86 3.65 7.49
N GLN A 144 -6.98 4.54 8.46
CA GLN A 144 -6.29 5.81 8.44
C GLN A 144 -4.81 5.64 8.79
N LEU A 145 -3.93 6.31 8.06
CA LEU A 145 -2.49 6.30 8.29
C LEU A 145 -2.17 7.05 9.60
N GLY A 146 -1.31 6.44 10.40
CA GLY A 146 -0.75 7.10 11.57
C GLY A 146 0.26 8.20 11.20
N ALA A 147 0.62 9.03 12.18
CA ALA A 147 1.45 10.22 11.99
C ALA A 147 2.80 9.95 11.30
N VAL A 148 3.43 8.81 11.58
CA VAL A 148 4.75 8.47 11.01
C VAL A 148 4.67 8.37 9.48
N ILE A 149 3.76 7.57 8.96
CA ILE A 149 3.61 7.40 7.52
C ILE A 149 2.91 8.61 6.90
N GLY A 150 1.92 9.19 7.59
CA GLY A 150 1.22 10.40 7.15
C GLY A 150 2.15 11.59 6.91
N THR A 151 3.20 11.75 7.73
CA THR A 151 4.23 12.79 7.53
C THR A 151 4.95 12.67 6.19
N HIS A 152 5.16 11.44 5.71
CA HIS A 152 5.83 11.18 4.42
C HIS A 152 4.86 11.14 3.25
N GLY A 153 3.70 10.50 3.40
CA GLY A 153 2.68 10.42 2.35
C GLY A 153 1.95 11.73 2.11
N GLY A 154 1.80 12.52 3.16
CA GLY A 154 1.07 13.79 3.13
C GLY A 154 -0.45 13.60 3.21
N PRO A 155 -1.18 14.73 3.24
CA PRO A 155 -2.63 14.69 3.26
C PRO A 155 -3.18 14.12 1.95
N ARG A 156 -4.36 13.48 2.06
CA ARG A 156 -5.09 12.88 0.94
C ARG A 156 -4.33 11.74 0.22
N VAL A 157 -3.19 11.24 0.77
CA VAL A 157 -2.62 10.00 0.28
C VAL A 157 -3.67 8.90 0.36
N LEU A 158 -3.79 8.10 -0.69
CA LEU A 158 -4.64 6.91 -0.72
C LEU A 158 -3.87 5.79 -1.38
N GLY A 159 -3.92 4.62 -0.78
CA GLY A 159 -3.24 3.45 -1.30
C GLY A 159 -3.96 2.16 -0.95
N VAL A 160 -3.48 1.08 -1.50
CA VAL A 160 -3.97 -0.27 -1.28
C VAL A 160 -2.84 -1.19 -0.85
N THR A 161 -3.15 -2.12 0.04
CA THR A 161 -2.25 -3.24 0.39
C THR A 161 -3.04 -4.53 0.29
N TYR A 162 -2.42 -5.57 -0.26
CA TYR A 162 -3.04 -6.87 -0.44
C TYR A 162 -2.00 -7.98 -0.56
N LEU A 163 -2.45 -9.23 -0.52
CA LEU A 163 -1.64 -10.40 -0.82
C LEU A 163 -2.06 -10.95 -2.19
N VAL A 164 -1.08 -11.19 -3.05
CA VAL A 164 -1.26 -11.99 -4.28
C VAL A 164 -1.15 -13.48 -3.95
N GLN A 165 -1.84 -14.33 -4.71
CA GLN A 165 -1.79 -15.79 -4.53
C GLN A 165 -0.62 -16.43 -5.24
#